data_54a7274d4cebd6906c8bd6563eb65bdc
#
_entry.id   54a7274d4cebd6906c8bd6563eb65bdc
#
_cell.length_a   1.000
_cell.length_b   1.000
_cell.length_c   1.000
_cell.angle_alpha   90.00
_cell.angle_beta   90.00
_cell.angle_gamma   90.00
#
_symmetry.space_group_name_H-M   'P 1'
#
loop_
_entity.id
_entity.type
_entity.pdbx_description
1 polymer ?
#
loop_
_entity_poly.entity_id
_entity_poly.type
_entity_poly.pdbx_seq_one_letter_code
_entity_poly.pdbx_strand_id
1 'polypeptide(L)'
;AAAVATPSPTPYVKKIPVTLHFTEREISCPIEAVGIMDDVDKKGNPILDESGEPVKIMGTIDSEKVAAWLEDGPSPGEPGNAIINGHIRWKKVAGVFSVLSDMAPGEKMAVTYDDGSVMYFAVASVDVFTIDDWPAWVMEQSSDIRMTLITCHGEWNSSQGTSNERVIVVAKPLEDQGVS
;
A
#
# COMPACT_ATOMS: atom_id res chain seq x y z
N ALA A 1 -0.35 22.08 -49.12
CA ALA A 1 0.26 21.84 -47.83
C ALA A 1 -0.42 20.62 -47.21
N ALA A 2 0.33 19.52 -47.03
CA ALA A 2 -0.20 18.30 -46.36
C ALA A 2 -0.26 18.56 -44.85
N ALA A 3 -1.45 18.37 -44.27
CA ALA A 3 -1.62 18.43 -42.81
C ALA A 3 -0.88 17.24 -42.19
N VAL A 4 0.10 17.53 -41.31
CA VAL A 4 0.75 16.53 -40.48
C VAL A 4 -0.28 16.05 -39.48
N ALA A 5 -0.71 14.79 -39.59
CA ALA A 5 -1.60 14.18 -38.62
C ALA A 5 -0.88 14.11 -37.26
N THR A 6 -1.40 14.82 -36.28
CA THR A 6 -0.94 14.70 -34.88
C THR A 6 -1.24 13.27 -34.42
N PRO A 7 -0.26 12.50 -33.93
CA PRO A 7 -0.53 11.16 -33.44
C PRO A 7 -1.56 11.23 -32.31
N SER A 8 -2.60 10.41 -32.42
CA SER A 8 -3.58 10.25 -31.34
C SER A 8 -2.85 9.79 -30.08
N PRO A 9 -3.08 10.37 -28.91
CA PRO A 9 -2.42 9.90 -27.68
C PRO A 9 -2.76 8.43 -27.47
N THR A 10 -1.73 7.61 -27.26
CA THR A 10 -1.91 6.20 -26.89
C THR A 10 -2.73 6.15 -25.59
N PRO A 11 -3.79 5.33 -25.53
CA PRO A 11 -4.57 5.22 -24.31
C PRO A 11 -3.64 4.85 -23.13
N TYR A 12 -3.76 5.58 -22.04
CA TYR A 12 -3.04 5.24 -20.82
C TYR A 12 -3.54 3.88 -20.31
N VAL A 13 -2.62 2.94 -20.13
CA VAL A 13 -2.89 1.62 -19.54
C VAL A 13 -2.26 1.61 -18.15
N LYS A 14 -3.10 1.47 -17.13
CA LYS A 14 -2.66 1.35 -15.75
C LYS A 14 -1.83 0.08 -15.57
N LYS A 15 -0.61 0.22 -15.06
CA LYS A 15 0.24 -0.93 -14.73
C LYS A 15 -0.23 -1.58 -13.44
N ILE A 16 -0.30 -2.90 -13.40
CA ILE A 16 -0.72 -3.64 -12.23
C ILE A 16 0.53 -4.10 -11.46
N PRO A 17 0.72 -3.68 -10.20
CA PRO A 17 1.83 -4.14 -9.41
C PRO A 17 1.63 -5.62 -9.03
N VAL A 18 2.65 -6.45 -9.23
CA VAL A 18 2.58 -7.90 -9.00
C VAL A 18 3.56 -8.40 -7.93
N THR A 19 4.66 -7.68 -7.69
CA THR A 19 5.64 -8.06 -6.67
C THR A 19 6.23 -6.82 -6.01
N LEU A 20 6.35 -6.85 -4.68
CA LEU A 20 7.13 -5.90 -3.89
C LEU A 20 8.38 -6.59 -3.36
N HIS A 21 9.54 -5.99 -3.58
CA HIS A 21 10.84 -6.47 -3.12
C HIS A 21 11.51 -5.44 -2.21
N PHE A 22 11.84 -5.83 -0.99
CA PHE A 22 12.62 -5.04 -0.02
C PHE A 22 14.11 -5.37 -0.25
N THR A 23 14.81 -4.48 -0.97
CA THR A 23 16.12 -4.77 -1.56
C THR A 23 17.18 -5.14 -0.52
N GLU A 24 17.35 -4.33 0.53
CA GLU A 24 18.37 -4.56 1.56
C GLU A 24 18.03 -5.73 2.50
N ARG A 25 16.80 -6.23 2.44
CA ARG A 25 16.32 -7.32 3.31
C ARG A 25 16.17 -8.64 2.57
N GLU A 26 16.36 -8.64 1.25
CA GLU A 26 16.20 -9.81 0.37
C GLU A 26 14.84 -10.52 0.54
N ILE A 27 13.79 -9.73 0.83
CA ILE A 27 12.41 -10.21 1.01
C ILE A 27 11.59 -9.76 -0.19
N SER A 28 10.86 -10.70 -0.79
CA SER A 28 9.88 -10.42 -1.82
C SER A 28 8.52 -10.97 -1.42
N CYS A 29 7.47 -10.26 -1.80
CA CYS A 29 6.10 -10.75 -1.66
C CYS A 29 5.27 -10.44 -2.91
N PRO A 30 4.36 -11.33 -3.30
CA PRO A 30 3.35 -11.00 -4.30
C PRO A 30 2.45 -9.87 -3.80
N ILE A 31 1.95 -9.09 -4.75
CA ILE A 31 0.92 -8.07 -4.53
C ILE A 31 -0.37 -8.56 -5.17
N GLU A 32 -1.47 -8.50 -4.45
CA GLU A 32 -2.80 -8.73 -4.97
C GLU A 32 -3.67 -7.49 -4.82
N ALA A 33 -4.55 -7.26 -5.78
CA ALA A 33 -5.47 -6.14 -5.77
C ALA A 33 -6.61 -6.37 -4.77
N VAL A 34 -6.97 -5.34 -4.02
CA VAL A 34 -8.13 -5.30 -3.14
C VAL A 34 -8.91 -4.01 -3.35
N GLY A 35 -10.22 -4.07 -3.18
CA GLY A 35 -11.10 -2.90 -3.19
C GLY A 35 -11.38 -2.34 -1.81
N ILE A 36 -12.25 -1.34 -1.78
CA ILE A 36 -12.89 -0.84 -0.56
C ILE A 36 -14.10 -1.72 -0.25
N MET A 37 -14.26 -2.07 1.02
CA MET A 37 -15.37 -2.91 1.50
C MET A 37 -15.98 -2.33 2.78
N ASP A 38 -17.17 -2.81 3.14
CA ASP A 38 -17.77 -2.47 4.42
C ASP A 38 -17.01 -3.15 5.57
N ASP A 39 -16.73 -2.39 6.63
CA ASP A 39 -16.27 -2.99 7.88
C ASP A 39 -17.41 -3.73 8.55
N VAL A 40 -17.13 -4.93 9.07
CA VAL A 40 -18.16 -5.79 9.65
C VAL A 40 -17.75 -6.29 11.02
N ASP A 41 -18.74 -6.45 11.89
CA ASP A 41 -18.54 -7.06 13.20
C ASP A 41 -18.27 -8.58 13.10
N LYS A 42 -18.01 -9.23 14.21
CA LYS A 42 -17.75 -10.69 14.29
C LYS A 42 -18.92 -11.56 13.82
N LYS A 43 -20.12 -10.96 13.63
CA LYS A 43 -21.33 -11.65 13.13
C LYS A 43 -21.59 -11.37 11.66
N GLY A 44 -20.75 -10.52 11.02
CA GLY A 44 -20.90 -10.11 9.63
C GLY A 44 -21.86 -8.95 9.41
N ASN A 45 -22.28 -8.23 10.47
CA ASN A 45 -23.10 -7.04 10.32
C ASN A 45 -22.21 -5.81 10.04
N PRO A 46 -22.60 -4.90 9.13
CA PRO A 46 -21.88 -3.67 8.89
C PRO A 46 -21.73 -2.84 10.19
N ILE A 47 -20.53 -2.34 10.42
CA ILE A 47 -20.26 -1.33 11.45
C ILE A 47 -20.70 0.01 10.85
N LEU A 48 -21.52 0.76 11.58
CA LEU A 48 -22.05 2.04 11.13
C LEU A 48 -21.28 3.19 11.81
N ASP A 49 -21.07 4.26 11.07
CA ASP A 49 -20.53 5.51 11.59
C ASP A 49 -21.61 6.32 12.34
N GLU A 50 -21.24 7.52 12.83
CA GLU A 50 -22.15 8.40 13.58
C GLU A 50 -23.33 8.90 12.72
N SER A 51 -23.22 8.85 11.38
CA SER A 51 -24.31 9.22 10.45
C SER A 51 -25.23 8.04 10.11
N GLY A 52 -24.88 6.84 10.53
CA GLY A 52 -25.62 5.59 10.25
C GLY A 52 -25.21 4.93 8.93
N GLU A 53 -24.14 5.37 8.29
CA GLU A 53 -23.63 4.78 7.06
C GLU A 53 -22.55 3.71 7.38
N PRO A 54 -22.42 2.66 6.54
CA PRO A 54 -21.39 1.64 6.73
C PRO A 54 -19.98 2.25 6.68
N VAL A 55 -19.17 1.95 7.71
CA VAL A 55 -17.74 2.29 7.72
C VAL A 55 -17.05 1.55 6.58
N LYS A 56 -16.28 2.27 5.78
CA LYS A 56 -15.52 1.70 4.66
C LYS A 56 -14.08 1.47 5.06
N ILE A 57 -13.58 0.29 4.74
CA ILE A 57 -12.17 -0.09 4.96
C ILE A 57 -11.56 -0.63 3.68
N MET A 58 -10.25 -0.54 3.57
CA MET A 58 -9.49 -1.24 2.55
C MET A 58 -9.46 -2.73 2.86
N GLY A 59 -9.71 -3.56 1.86
CA GLY A 59 -9.60 -5.01 1.96
C GLY A 59 -8.20 -5.48 2.35
N THR A 60 -8.10 -6.70 2.83
CA THR A 60 -6.83 -7.39 3.16
C THR A 60 -6.82 -8.77 2.54
N ILE A 61 -5.62 -9.36 2.42
CA ILE A 61 -5.43 -10.74 1.97
C ILE A 61 -5.15 -11.63 3.17
N ASP A 62 -5.82 -12.75 3.28
CA ASP A 62 -5.71 -13.72 4.38
C ASP A 62 -4.42 -14.56 4.25
N SER A 63 -3.27 -13.89 4.21
CA SER A 63 -1.96 -14.53 4.05
C SER A 63 -0.87 -13.71 4.72
N GLU A 64 0.09 -14.38 5.35
CA GLU A 64 1.31 -13.75 5.85
C GLU A 64 2.30 -13.38 4.75
N LYS A 65 2.10 -13.89 3.53
CA LYS A 65 3.07 -13.80 2.42
C LYS A 65 2.71 -12.79 1.35
N VAL A 66 1.49 -12.25 1.38
CA VAL A 66 0.94 -11.42 0.31
C VAL A 66 0.68 -10.01 0.83
N ALA A 67 1.01 -9.02 0.01
CA ALA A 67 0.63 -7.63 0.22
C ALA A 67 -0.64 -7.30 -0.59
N ALA A 68 -1.49 -6.45 -0.05
CA ALA A 68 -2.74 -6.02 -0.68
C ALA A 68 -2.61 -4.59 -1.17
N TRP A 69 -2.83 -4.35 -2.48
CA TRP A 69 -2.82 -3.04 -3.10
C TRP A 69 -4.25 -2.55 -3.32
N LEU A 70 -4.53 -1.31 -2.92
CA LEU A 70 -5.82 -0.65 -3.17
C LEU A 70 -5.95 -0.29 -4.65
N GLU A 71 -6.68 -1.11 -5.42
CA GLU A 71 -6.80 -0.98 -6.88
C GLU A 71 -7.62 0.24 -7.34
N ASP A 72 -8.51 0.75 -6.48
CA ASP A 72 -9.28 1.97 -6.75
C ASP A 72 -8.40 3.25 -6.70
N GLY A 73 -7.21 3.16 -6.10
CA GLY A 73 -6.20 4.21 -6.07
C GLY A 73 -5.20 4.11 -7.22
N PRO A 74 -4.17 4.97 -7.24
CA PRO A 74 -3.09 4.90 -8.23
C PRO A 74 -2.26 3.61 -8.06
N SER A 75 -1.64 3.18 -9.14
CA SER A 75 -0.57 2.20 -9.08
C SER A 75 0.71 2.84 -8.52
N PRO A 76 1.58 2.10 -7.82
CA PRO A 76 2.89 2.61 -7.45
C PRO A 76 3.59 3.28 -8.64
N GLY A 77 4.09 4.50 -8.45
CA GLY A 77 4.73 5.28 -9.51
C GLY A 77 3.82 6.19 -10.33
N GLU A 78 2.50 6.06 -10.18
CA GLU A 78 1.55 7.03 -10.72
C GLU A 78 1.41 8.26 -9.81
N PRO A 79 1.00 9.42 -10.37
CA PRO A 79 0.64 10.57 -9.54
C PRO A 79 -0.42 10.20 -8.52
N GLY A 80 -0.15 10.50 -7.26
CA GLY A 80 -1.02 10.18 -6.14
C GLY A 80 -0.36 9.27 -5.11
N ASN A 81 -1.18 8.74 -4.21
CA ASN A 81 -0.80 7.89 -3.10
C ASN A 81 -1.22 6.44 -3.35
N ALA A 82 -0.29 5.60 -3.79
CA ALA A 82 -0.51 4.17 -3.92
C ALA A 82 -0.47 3.51 -2.54
N ILE A 83 -1.57 2.91 -2.11
CA ILE A 83 -1.70 2.34 -0.77
C ILE A 83 -1.58 0.82 -0.85
N ILE A 84 -0.68 0.27 -0.05
CA ILE A 84 -0.44 -1.17 0.06
C ILE A 84 -0.46 -1.55 1.54
N ASN A 85 -1.28 -2.50 1.93
CA ASN A 85 -1.25 -3.06 3.27
C ASN A 85 -0.71 -4.49 3.28
N GLY A 86 -0.31 -4.96 4.45
CA GLY A 86 0.12 -6.34 4.65
C GLY A 86 0.15 -6.69 6.13
N HIS A 87 0.04 -7.98 6.43
CA HIS A 87 0.04 -8.43 7.81
C HIS A 87 1.43 -8.32 8.46
N ILE A 88 1.47 -7.81 9.71
CA ILE A 88 2.63 -7.96 10.58
C ILE A 88 2.75 -9.41 11.05
N ARG A 89 1.61 -10.07 11.23
CA ARG A 89 1.50 -11.48 11.64
C ARG A 89 0.16 -12.05 11.18
N TRP A 90 0.19 -13.28 10.70
CA TRP A 90 -1.01 -14.05 10.37
C TRP A 90 -0.92 -15.45 10.98
N LYS A 91 -1.93 -15.88 11.73
CA LYS A 91 -1.99 -17.20 12.39
C LYS A 91 -0.69 -17.58 13.11
N LYS A 92 -0.11 -16.63 13.89
CA LYS A 92 1.14 -16.75 14.64
C LYS A 92 2.43 -16.79 13.82
N VAL A 93 2.36 -16.67 12.49
CA VAL A 93 3.52 -16.57 11.60
C VAL A 93 3.79 -15.08 11.32
N ALA A 94 5.07 -14.67 11.30
CA ALA A 94 5.45 -13.31 10.93
C ALA A 94 5.03 -13.04 9.49
N GLY A 95 4.35 -11.92 9.26
CA GLY A 95 3.94 -11.49 7.93
C GLY A 95 5.06 -10.74 7.20
N VAL A 96 4.91 -10.60 5.90
CA VAL A 96 5.90 -9.90 5.05
C VAL A 96 6.12 -8.46 5.46
N PHE A 97 5.11 -7.81 6.09
CA PHE A 97 5.24 -6.44 6.57
C PHE A 97 5.72 -6.34 8.04
N SER A 98 6.12 -7.44 8.65
CA SER A 98 6.78 -7.40 9.97
C SER A 98 8.10 -6.62 9.98
N VAL A 99 8.70 -6.41 8.81
CA VAL A 99 9.95 -5.67 8.64
C VAL A 99 9.77 -4.15 8.64
N LEU A 100 8.53 -3.64 8.46
CA LEU A 100 8.29 -2.21 8.24
C LEU A 100 8.74 -1.34 9.41
N SER A 101 8.55 -1.79 10.65
CA SER A 101 8.95 -1.04 11.85
C SER A 101 10.47 -0.85 11.98
N ASP A 102 11.24 -1.71 11.34
CA ASP A 102 12.70 -1.70 11.40
C ASP A 102 13.34 -1.05 10.16
N MET A 103 12.53 -0.54 9.24
CA MET A 103 13.03 0.16 8.06
C MET A 103 13.54 1.55 8.43
N ALA A 104 14.48 2.05 7.63
CA ALA A 104 15.05 3.39 7.79
C ALA A 104 14.90 4.21 6.50
N PRO A 105 14.81 5.55 6.61
CA PRO A 105 14.87 6.43 5.44
C PRO A 105 16.10 6.12 4.57
N GLY A 106 15.87 6.03 3.25
CA GLY A 106 16.88 5.68 2.25
C GLY A 106 16.94 4.20 1.89
N GLU A 107 16.36 3.29 2.68
CA GLU A 107 16.24 1.88 2.27
C GLU A 107 15.43 1.77 0.98
N LYS A 108 15.88 0.87 0.10
CA LYS A 108 15.30 0.72 -1.24
C LYS A 108 14.32 -0.42 -1.32
N MET A 109 13.35 -0.26 -2.20
CA MET A 109 12.44 -1.31 -2.59
C MET A 109 12.14 -1.21 -4.09
N ALA A 110 11.72 -2.33 -4.67
CA ALA A 110 11.35 -2.42 -6.08
C ALA A 110 9.93 -2.96 -6.22
N VAL A 111 9.18 -2.39 -7.15
CA VAL A 111 7.87 -2.91 -7.57
C VAL A 111 8.01 -3.44 -8.99
N THR A 112 7.65 -4.69 -9.20
CA THR A 112 7.53 -5.30 -10.52
C THR A 112 6.06 -5.26 -10.93
N TYR A 113 5.80 -4.93 -12.20
CA TYR A 113 4.46 -4.82 -12.78
C TYR A 113 4.14 -5.98 -13.71
N ASP A 114 2.87 -6.11 -14.07
CA ASP A 114 2.33 -7.15 -14.97
C ASP A 114 2.95 -7.14 -16.37
N ASP A 115 3.46 -5.98 -16.82
CA ASP A 115 4.20 -5.83 -18.10
C ASP A 115 5.70 -6.22 -17.98
N GLY A 116 6.14 -6.67 -16.78
CA GLY A 116 7.53 -7.02 -16.49
C GLY A 116 8.44 -5.83 -16.20
N SER A 117 7.94 -4.60 -16.28
CA SER A 117 8.74 -3.43 -15.90
C SER A 117 8.95 -3.37 -14.39
N VAL A 118 10.01 -2.69 -13.96
CA VAL A 118 10.38 -2.53 -12.55
C VAL A 118 10.56 -1.04 -12.26
N MET A 119 10.05 -0.59 -11.12
CA MET A 119 10.29 0.74 -10.61
C MET A 119 10.89 0.67 -9.20
N TYR A 120 11.88 1.51 -8.94
CA TYR A 120 12.57 1.58 -7.66
C TYR A 120 12.08 2.76 -6.83
N PHE A 121 11.98 2.51 -5.52
CA PHE A 121 11.55 3.48 -4.52
C PHE A 121 12.56 3.51 -3.38
N ALA A 122 12.62 4.63 -2.67
CA ALA A 122 13.33 4.74 -1.40
C ALA A 122 12.37 5.16 -0.29
N VAL A 123 12.58 4.61 0.91
CA VAL A 123 11.86 5.03 2.11
C VAL A 123 12.14 6.50 2.38
N ALA A 124 11.09 7.30 2.49
CA ALA A 124 11.14 8.70 2.88
C ALA A 124 10.91 8.88 4.38
N SER A 125 9.95 8.15 4.95
CA SER A 125 9.67 8.14 6.40
C SER A 125 9.14 6.81 6.88
N VAL A 126 9.33 6.56 8.19
CA VAL A 126 8.73 5.44 8.94
C VAL A 126 8.14 6.03 10.21
N ASP A 127 6.84 5.94 10.35
CA ASP A 127 6.10 6.55 11.45
C ASP A 127 5.19 5.53 12.11
N VAL A 128 4.91 5.71 13.41
CA VAL A 128 3.96 4.89 14.17
C VAL A 128 2.87 5.79 14.69
N PHE A 129 1.62 5.42 14.42
CA PHE A 129 0.42 6.14 14.88
C PHE A 129 -0.54 5.20 15.59
N THR A 130 -1.28 5.73 16.55
CA THR A 130 -2.40 4.99 17.13
C THR A 130 -3.56 4.94 16.14
N ILE A 131 -4.38 3.89 16.21
CA ILE A 131 -5.52 3.72 15.29
C ILE A 131 -6.60 4.81 15.47
N ASP A 132 -6.66 5.43 16.64
CA ASP A 132 -7.64 6.46 16.96
C ASP A 132 -7.19 7.88 16.56
N ASP A 133 -5.90 8.05 16.23
CA ASP A 133 -5.31 9.36 15.92
C ASP A 133 -4.22 9.27 14.83
N TRP A 134 -4.48 8.54 13.76
CA TRP A 134 -3.56 8.57 12.62
C TRP A 134 -3.92 9.70 11.66
N PRO A 135 -2.92 10.35 11.04
CA PRO A 135 -3.18 11.53 10.21
C PRO A 135 -3.97 11.18 8.95
N ALA A 136 -4.89 12.05 8.56
CA ALA A 136 -5.70 11.88 7.36
C ALA A 136 -4.85 11.72 6.09
N TRP A 137 -3.69 12.37 6.01
CA TRP A 137 -2.79 12.29 4.85
C TRP A 137 -2.35 10.87 4.50
N VAL A 138 -2.40 9.91 5.44
CA VAL A 138 -2.03 8.50 5.19
C VAL A 138 -2.88 7.90 4.08
N MET A 139 -4.17 8.22 4.05
CA MET A 139 -5.12 7.71 3.06
C MET A 139 -5.47 8.71 1.96
N GLU A 140 -5.16 10.00 2.16
CA GLU A 140 -5.49 11.05 1.20
C GLU A 140 -4.67 10.91 -0.09
N GLN A 141 -5.31 11.27 -1.18
CA GLN A 141 -4.65 11.42 -2.47
C GLN A 141 -3.96 12.79 -2.56
N SER A 142 -2.86 12.83 -3.26
CA SER A 142 -2.09 14.04 -3.54
C SER A 142 -1.60 14.03 -4.98
N SER A 143 -1.04 15.15 -5.45
CA SER A 143 -0.35 15.20 -6.75
C SER A 143 1.05 14.58 -6.70
N ASP A 144 1.61 14.41 -5.50
CA ASP A 144 2.92 13.79 -5.31
C ASP A 144 2.86 12.29 -5.55
N ILE A 145 3.87 11.78 -6.26
CA ILE A 145 4.01 10.33 -6.45
C ILE A 145 4.57 9.74 -5.15
N ARG A 146 3.78 8.91 -4.49
CA ARG A 146 4.23 8.18 -3.32
C ARG A 146 3.56 6.81 -3.21
N MET A 147 4.22 5.92 -2.51
CA MET A 147 3.70 4.62 -2.09
C MET A 147 3.66 4.60 -0.56
N THR A 148 2.50 4.30 0.00
CA THR A 148 2.31 4.20 1.45
C THR A 148 2.07 2.75 1.82
N LEU A 149 2.99 2.18 2.61
CA LEU A 149 2.87 0.82 3.15
C LEU A 149 2.34 0.89 4.57
N ILE A 150 1.35 0.04 4.89
CA ILE A 150 0.63 0.06 6.16
C ILE A 150 0.61 -1.34 6.77
N THR A 151 0.96 -1.44 8.05
CA THR A 151 0.78 -2.68 8.82
C THR A 151 0.34 -2.40 10.25
N CYS A 152 -0.20 -3.43 10.90
CA CYS A 152 -0.51 -3.39 12.33
C CYS A 152 0.76 -3.27 13.17
N HIS A 153 0.67 -2.66 14.34
CA HIS A 153 1.75 -2.55 15.32
C HIS A 153 1.18 -2.44 16.75
N GLY A 154 2.07 -2.60 17.75
CA GLY A 154 1.71 -2.47 19.15
C GLY A 154 0.89 -3.64 19.69
N GLU A 155 0.19 -3.40 20.78
CA GLU A 155 -0.54 -4.42 21.50
C GLU A 155 -1.86 -4.79 20.81
N TRP A 156 -2.25 -6.06 20.95
CA TRP A 156 -3.52 -6.54 20.44
C TRP A 156 -4.68 -6.04 21.29
N ASN A 157 -5.60 -5.33 20.68
CA ASN A 157 -6.86 -4.90 21.30
C ASN A 157 -7.99 -5.89 20.96
N SER A 158 -8.33 -6.74 21.93
CA SER A 158 -9.35 -7.79 21.73
C SER A 158 -10.76 -7.24 21.55
N SER A 159 -11.05 -6.03 22.02
CA SER A 159 -12.37 -5.39 21.85
C SER A 159 -12.57 -4.88 20.44
N GLN A 160 -11.53 -4.38 19.80
CA GLN A 160 -11.53 -3.89 18.42
C GLN A 160 -11.12 -4.97 17.41
N GLY A 161 -10.56 -6.10 17.88
CA GLY A 161 -10.12 -7.19 17.02
C GLY A 161 -8.90 -6.86 16.13
N THR A 162 -8.08 -5.87 16.58
CA THR A 162 -6.88 -5.41 15.86
C THR A 162 -5.82 -4.90 16.85
N SER A 163 -4.61 -4.61 16.39
CA SER A 163 -3.59 -3.93 17.19
C SER A 163 -3.90 -2.44 17.31
N ASN A 164 -3.44 -1.82 18.40
CA ASN A 164 -3.74 -0.42 18.75
C ASN A 164 -2.92 0.61 17.97
N GLU A 165 -1.94 0.17 17.19
CA GLU A 165 -1.07 1.05 16.40
C GLU A 165 -0.94 0.58 14.94
N ARG A 166 -0.44 1.47 14.09
CA ARG A 166 -0.04 1.21 12.71
C ARG A 166 1.36 1.74 12.47
N VAL A 167 2.19 0.93 11.78
CA VAL A 167 3.41 1.43 11.13
C VAL A 167 3.02 1.90 9.74
N ILE A 168 3.45 3.11 9.42
CA ILE A 168 3.27 3.75 8.13
C ILE A 168 4.64 4.02 7.53
N VAL A 169 4.93 3.41 6.39
CA VAL A 169 6.14 3.69 5.61
C VAL A 169 5.76 4.44 4.36
N VAL A 170 6.30 5.62 4.18
CA VAL A 170 6.17 6.39 2.92
C VAL A 170 7.42 6.17 2.09
N ALA A 171 7.24 5.74 0.85
CA ALA A 171 8.31 5.60 -0.12
C ALA A 171 8.05 6.47 -1.35
N LYS A 172 9.11 7.02 -1.92
CA LYS A 172 9.07 7.84 -3.13
C LYS A 172 9.89 7.21 -4.24
N PRO A 173 9.53 7.39 -5.51
CA PRO A 173 10.34 6.92 -6.64
C PRO A 173 11.76 7.45 -6.53
N LEU A 174 12.74 6.63 -6.86
CA LEU A 174 14.11 7.12 -7.09
C LEU A 174 14.13 7.97 -8.35
N GLU A 175 14.82 9.12 -8.31
CA GLU A 175 14.95 10.01 -9.48
C GLU A 175 15.72 9.33 -10.60
N ASP A 176 16.72 8.51 -10.25
CA ASP A 176 17.50 7.73 -11.20
C ASP A 176 17.03 6.25 -11.17
N GLN A 177 16.19 5.88 -12.13
CA GLN A 177 15.63 4.52 -12.24
C GLN A 177 16.63 3.50 -12.82
N GLY A 178 17.92 3.89 -12.95
CA GLY A 178 18.99 2.97 -13.30
C GLY A 178 18.74 2.24 -14.62
N VAL A 179 18.64 2.97 -15.72
CA VAL A 179 18.71 2.37 -17.05
C VAL A 179 20.16 1.94 -17.27
N SER A 180 20.43 0.67 -17.02
CA SER A 180 21.68 0.02 -17.43
C SER A 180 21.42 -0.82 -18.63
#